data_234f80253837107388ddcdd1d3741d7b
#
_entry.id   234f80253837107388ddcdd1d3741d7b
#
_cell.length_a   1.000
_cell.length_b   1.000
_cell.length_c   1.000
_cell.angle_alpha   90.00
_cell.angle_beta   90.00
_cell.angle_gamma   90.00
#
_symmetry.space_group_name_H-M   'P 1'
#
loop_
_entity.id
_entity.type
_entity.pdbx_description
1 polymer ?
#
loop_
_entity_poly.entity_id
_entity_poly.type
_entity_poly.pdbx_seq_one_letter_code
_entity_poly.pdbx_strand_id
1 'polypeptide(L)'
;AGSKWVGWATFQKVFKDKDFIRALKSSIVFNLLDLAVGFPMPIILALILNELRFPRFKKVTQTILYLPHFLSWVIVGSVAYQMFRPTTGMVNVFLMNAGIIQNGIPFLTEKWHWAVTYLLIGVWQGMGWGTIIYLAAITGISGELYEAAMIDGANRWQRMWNITLPGIRGTVVTLLIMNLGKVMGSNYERLDQFGNTQVKDFSYQLAIYIYDKGLASAKFSMATAVGLFQSLVGLVLVLLSDRIAKMLGEEGLL
;
A
#
# COMPACT_ATOMS: atom_id res chain seq x y z
N ALA A 1 -1.80 -8.15 -39.60
CA ALA A 1 -2.60 -8.25 -38.37
C ALA A 1 -3.98 -8.80 -38.74
N GLY A 2 -4.18 -10.11 -38.64
CA GLY A 2 -5.41 -10.80 -39.06
C GLY A 2 -6.06 -11.59 -37.92
N SER A 3 -6.07 -11.05 -36.68
CA SER A 3 -6.76 -11.70 -35.58
C SER A 3 -8.28 -11.57 -35.75
N LYS A 4 -9.01 -12.69 -35.66
CA LYS A 4 -10.47 -12.69 -35.74
C LYS A 4 -11.06 -12.02 -34.51
N TRP A 5 -12.12 -11.22 -34.70
CA TRP A 5 -12.90 -10.69 -33.59
C TRP A 5 -13.58 -11.83 -32.83
N VAL A 6 -13.32 -11.93 -31.51
CA VAL A 6 -13.81 -13.03 -30.65
C VAL A 6 -14.85 -12.55 -29.60
N GLY A 7 -15.22 -11.27 -29.62
CA GLY A 7 -16.19 -10.69 -28.69
C GLY A 7 -15.86 -11.00 -27.22
N TRP A 8 -16.83 -11.48 -26.47
CA TRP A 8 -16.72 -11.80 -25.04
C TRP A 8 -16.08 -13.16 -24.70
N ALA A 9 -15.70 -13.97 -25.70
CA ALA A 9 -15.24 -15.34 -25.48
C ALA A 9 -14.00 -15.41 -24.57
N THR A 10 -13.07 -14.43 -24.67
CA THR A 10 -11.89 -14.37 -23.80
C THR A 10 -12.25 -14.06 -22.35
N PHE A 11 -13.16 -13.12 -22.11
CA PHE A 11 -13.66 -12.80 -20.76
C PHE A 11 -14.36 -13.99 -20.12
N GLN A 12 -15.19 -14.70 -20.87
CA GLN A 12 -15.84 -15.92 -20.38
C GLN A 12 -14.83 -17.00 -19.96
N LYS A 13 -13.73 -17.17 -20.70
CA LYS A 13 -12.64 -18.08 -20.34
C LYS A 13 -11.93 -17.62 -19.07
N VAL A 14 -11.63 -16.32 -18.94
CA VAL A 14 -11.00 -15.77 -17.75
C VAL A 14 -11.87 -15.96 -16.52
N PHE A 15 -13.16 -15.63 -16.56
CA PHE A 15 -14.06 -15.75 -15.41
C PHE A 15 -14.36 -17.20 -15.00
N LYS A 16 -14.12 -18.18 -15.86
CA LYS A 16 -14.20 -19.61 -15.55
C LYS A 16 -12.89 -20.20 -15.03
N ASP A 17 -11.76 -19.45 -15.15
CA ASP A 17 -10.45 -19.91 -14.69
C ASP A 17 -10.37 -19.85 -13.16
N LYS A 18 -10.15 -21.01 -12.52
CA LYS A 18 -10.03 -21.11 -11.06
C LYS A 18 -8.85 -20.28 -10.50
N ASP A 19 -7.76 -20.19 -11.26
CA ASP A 19 -6.61 -19.38 -10.87
C ASP A 19 -6.94 -17.88 -10.90
N PHE A 20 -7.76 -17.43 -11.86
CA PHE A 20 -8.25 -16.06 -11.88
C PHE A 20 -9.11 -15.75 -10.64
N ILE A 21 -10.04 -16.62 -10.29
CA ILE A 21 -10.90 -16.40 -9.11
C ILE A 21 -10.08 -16.36 -7.82
N ARG A 22 -9.04 -17.23 -7.68
CA ARG A 22 -8.10 -17.19 -6.57
C ARG A 22 -7.36 -15.85 -6.54
N ALA A 23 -6.75 -15.47 -7.66
CA ALA A 23 -5.99 -14.24 -7.79
C ALA A 23 -6.83 -13.00 -7.51
N LEU A 24 -8.08 -12.96 -7.99
CA LEU A 24 -9.01 -11.88 -7.74
C LEU A 24 -9.34 -11.73 -6.24
N LYS A 25 -9.69 -12.82 -5.57
CA LYS A 25 -9.98 -12.80 -4.13
C LYS A 25 -8.78 -12.33 -3.32
N SER A 26 -7.60 -12.89 -3.59
CA SER A 26 -6.37 -12.49 -2.92
C SER A 26 -6.04 -11.01 -3.19
N SER A 27 -6.15 -10.53 -4.44
CA SER A 27 -5.92 -9.12 -4.77
C SER A 27 -6.86 -8.18 -4.01
N ILE A 28 -8.16 -8.47 -3.99
CA ILE A 28 -9.13 -7.63 -3.26
C ILE A 28 -8.78 -7.57 -1.79
N VAL A 29 -8.56 -8.71 -1.13
CA VAL A 29 -8.27 -8.77 0.31
C VAL A 29 -6.99 -8.02 0.63
N PHE A 30 -5.88 -8.34 -0.05
CA PHE A 30 -4.58 -7.75 0.29
C PHE A 30 -4.46 -6.28 -0.11
N ASN A 31 -5.07 -5.86 -1.22
CA ASN A 31 -5.04 -4.45 -1.61
C ASN A 31 -5.94 -3.58 -0.71
N LEU A 32 -7.05 -4.12 -0.22
CA LEU A 32 -7.85 -3.44 0.80
C LEU A 32 -7.13 -3.37 2.15
N LEU A 33 -6.41 -4.41 2.55
CA LEU A 33 -5.56 -4.39 3.74
C LEU A 33 -4.39 -3.41 3.60
N ASP A 34 -3.70 -3.41 2.44
CA ASP A 34 -2.66 -2.41 2.14
C ASP A 34 -3.23 -0.98 2.17
N LEU A 35 -4.44 -0.77 1.66
CA LEU A 35 -5.11 0.52 1.75
C LEU A 35 -5.46 0.87 3.19
N ALA A 36 -6.06 -0.05 3.94
CA ALA A 36 -6.50 0.20 5.32
C ALA A 36 -5.34 0.48 6.28
N VAL A 37 -4.19 -0.18 6.10
CA VAL A 37 -3.01 -0.02 6.96
C VAL A 37 -2.02 0.97 6.36
N GLY A 38 -1.74 0.86 5.07
CA GLY A 38 -0.70 1.65 4.38
C GLY A 38 -1.11 3.09 4.14
N PHE A 39 -2.39 3.38 3.88
CA PHE A 39 -2.86 4.74 3.60
C PHE A 39 -2.82 5.68 4.82
N PRO A 40 -3.24 5.28 6.04
CA PRO A 40 -3.15 6.15 7.21
C PRO A 40 -1.71 6.41 7.70
N MET A 41 -0.77 5.49 7.46
CA MET A 41 0.58 5.59 8.03
C MET A 41 1.37 6.82 7.57
N PRO A 42 1.39 7.21 6.28
CA PRO A 42 2.00 8.46 5.85
C PRO A 42 1.36 9.71 6.48
N ILE A 43 0.05 9.70 6.72
CA ILE A 43 -0.66 10.81 7.36
C ILE A 43 -0.20 10.93 8.81
N ILE A 44 -0.24 9.83 9.57
CA ILE A 44 0.21 9.78 10.95
C ILE A 44 1.69 10.23 11.04
N LEU A 45 2.53 9.75 10.16
CA LEU A 45 3.94 10.11 10.13
C LEU A 45 4.14 11.60 9.80
N ALA A 46 3.35 12.17 8.88
CA ALA A 46 3.40 13.60 8.57
C ALA A 46 3.03 14.46 9.78
N LEU A 47 1.97 14.08 10.49
CA LEU A 47 1.53 14.77 11.70
C LEU A 47 2.61 14.71 12.79
N ILE A 48 3.21 13.55 13.03
CA ILE A 48 4.31 13.39 14.01
C ILE A 48 5.53 14.23 13.60
N LEU A 49 5.95 14.16 12.35
CA LEU A 49 7.10 14.91 11.84
C LEU A 49 6.86 16.42 11.88
N ASN A 50 5.61 16.86 11.71
CA ASN A 50 5.28 18.29 11.81
C ASN A 50 5.46 18.83 13.23
N GLU A 51 5.23 18.03 14.25
CA GLU A 51 5.38 18.40 15.66
C GLU A 51 6.85 18.42 16.17
N LEU A 52 7.83 17.96 15.36
CA LEU A 52 9.22 17.96 15.75
C LEU A 52 9.77 19.39 15.84
N ARG A 53 10.25 19.78 17.02
CA ARG A 53 10.73 21.13 17.33
C ARG A 53 12.09 21.47 16.71
N PHE A 54 12.97 20.47 16.58
CA PHE A 54 14.35 20.69 16.15
C PHE A 54 14.47 20.50 14.63
N PRO A 55 14.71 21.57 13.83
CA PRO A 55 14.73 21.47 12.38
C PRO A 55 15.77 20.47 11.83
N ARG A 56 16.95 20.42 12.47
CA ARG A 56 17.99 19.46 12.07
C ARG A 56 17.58 18.02 12.31
N PHE A 57 16.99 17.73 13.47
CA PHE A 57 16.48 16.40 13.79
C PHE A 57 15.34 16.00 12.85
N LYS A 58 14.39 16.91 12.59
CA LYS A 58 13.32 16.71 11.61
C LYS A 58 13.87 16.30 10.25
N LYS A 59 14.86 17.05 9.73
CA LYS A 59 15.48 16.79 8.42
C LYS A 59 16.18 15.44 8.37
N VAL A 60 16.96 15.07 9.40
CA VAL A 60 17.64 13.77 9.49
C VAL A 60 16.62 12.64 9.54
N THR A 61 15.60 12.76 10.38
CA THR A 61 14.53 11.76 10.50
C THR A 61 13.79 11.56 9.16
N GLN A 62 13.45 12.65 8.47
CA GLN A 62 12.85 12.60 7.13
C GLN A 62 13.74 11.84 6.15
N THR A 63 15.04 12.16 6.10
CA THR A 63 15.98 11.48 5.19
C THR A 63 16.03 9.98 5.45
N ILE A 64 16.10 9.56 6.73
CA ILE A 64 16.15 8.14 7.11
C ILE A 64 14.84 7.43 6.72
N LEU A 65 13.69 8.07 6.94
CA LEU A 65 12.38 7.49 6.65
C LEU A 65 12.07 7.42 5.15
N TYR A 66 12.68 8.29 4.34
CA TYR A 66 12.49 8.28 2.88
C TYR A 66 13.38 7.24 2.19
N LEU A 67 14.52 6.89 2.79
CA LEU A 67 15.52 6.00 2.19
C LEU A 67 14.98 4.64 1.74
N PRO A 68 14.12 3.94 2.50
CA PRO A 68 13.59 2.63 2.10
C PRO A 68 12.87 2.65 0.76
N HIS A 69 12.21 3.75 0.41
CA HIS A 69 11.48 3.87 -0.85
C HIS A 69 12.36 3.73 -2.10
N PHE A 70 13.63 4.10 -2.00
CA PHE A 70 14.59 4.02 -3.11
C PHE A 70 15.20 2.62 -3.28
N LEU A 71 14.93 1.70 -2.38
CA LEU A 71 15.37 0.32 -2.49
C LEU A 71 14.45 -0.47 -3.44
N SER A 72 15.04 -1.20 -4.38
CA SER A 72 14.25 -2.12 -5.22
C SER A 72 13.64 -3.24 -4.37
N TRP A 73 12.51 -3.76 -4.81
CA TRP A 73 11.87 -4.89 -4.11
C TRP A 73 12.75 -6.14 -4.06
N VAL A 74 13.66 -6.32 -5.02
CA VAL A 74 14.66 -7.40 -5.00
C VAL A 74 15.60 -7.27 -3.79
N ILE A 75 16.10 -6.06 -3.52
CA ILE A 75 16.96 -5.81 -2.37
C ILE A 75 16.15 -5.97 -1.07
N VAL A 76 14.96 -5.36 -1.00
CA VAL A 76 14.08 -5.46 0.16
C VAL A 76 13.72 -6.92 0.46
N GLY A 77 13.36 -7.70 -0.56
CA GLY A 77 13.06 -9.12 -0.43
C GLY A 77 14.25 -9.94 0.06
N SER A 78 15.44 -9.70 -0.49
CA SER A 78 16.65 -10.38 -0.07
C SER A 78 17.02 -10.10 1.39
N VAL A 79 16.92 -8.84 1.82
CA VAL A 79 17.16 -8.44 3.22
C VAL A 79 16.10 -9.04 4.13
N ALA A 80 14.83 -8.95 3.76
CA ALA A 80 13.73 -9.52 4.53
C ALA A 80 13.89 -11.05 4.69
N TYR A 81 14.29 -11.74 3.62
CA TYR A 81 14.54 -13.17 3.69
C TYR A 81 15.65 -13.52 4.68
N GLN A 82 16.76 -12.77 4.71
CA GLN A 82 17.83 -12.96 5.68
C GLN A 82 17.41 -12.62 7.11
N MET A 83 16.55 -11.61 7.30
CA MET A 83 16.07 -11.22 8.63
C MET A 83 15.04 -12.17 9.20
N PHE A 84 14.14 -12.72 8.37
CA PHE A 84 12.93 -13.43 8.80
C PHE A 84 12.94 -14.95 8.57
N ARG A 85 14.06 -15.55 8.18
CA ARG A 85 14.18 -17.02 8.09
C ARG A 85 13.85 -17.68 9.43
N PRO A 86 13.14 -18.84 9.44
CA PRO A 86 12.73 -19.48 10.68
C PRO A 86 13.89 -19.88 11.60
N THR A 87 14.97 -20.45 11.05
CA THR A 87 16.07 -21.02 11.84
C THR A 87 17.26 -20.08 12.01
N THR A 88 17.64 -19.35 10.97
CA THR A 88 18.87 -18.55 10.91
C THR A 88 18.61 -17.05 10.75
N GLY A 89 17.34 -16.64 10.67
CA GLY A 89 16.99 -15.23 10.52
C GLY A 89 17.32 -14.42 11.77
N MET A 90 17.92 -13.24 11.56
CA MET A 90 18.39 -12.38 12.66
C MET A 90 17.30 -12.11 13.70
N VAL A 91 16.06 -11.89 13.27
CA VAL A 91 14.93 -11.62 14.17
C VAL A 91 14.63 -12.84 15.03
N ASN A 92 14.54 -14.03 14.43
CA ASN A 92 14.28 -15.26 15.18
C ASN A 92 15.43 -15.61 16.12
N VAL A 93 16.68 -15.50 15.65
CA VAL A 93 17.86 -15.74 16.50
C VAL A 93 17.89 -14.78 17.69
N PHE A 94 17.61 -13.50 17.47
CA PHE A 94 17.51 -12.53 18.56
C PHE A 94 16.42 -12.88 19.58
N LEU A 95 15.21 -13.22 19.11
CA LEU A 95 14.09 -13.57 19.97
C LEU A 95 14.33 -14.88 20.76
N MET A 96 14.97 -15.87 20.12
CA MET A 96 15.35 -17.13 20.80
C MET A 96 16.43 -16.90 21.85
N ASN A 97 17.46 -16.12 21.54
CA ASN A 97 18.54 -15.80 22.48
C ASN A 97 18.05 -14.95 23.65
N ALA A 98 17.04 -14.09 23.42
CA ALA A 98 16.39 -13.33 24.48
C ALA A 98 15.40 -14.18 25.33
N GLY A 99 15.20 -15.45 25.00
CA GLY A 99 14.26 -16.34 25.69
C GLY A 99 12.78 -16.01 25.48
N ILE A 100 12.46 -15.16 24.49
CA ILE A 100 11.07 -14.73 24.19
C ILE A 100 10.31 -15.85 23.47
N ILE A 101 10.98 -16.57 22.58
CA ILE A 101 10.41 -17.69 21.82
C ILE A 101 11.30 -18.92 21.95
N GLN A 102 10.71 -20.12 21.89
CA GLN A 102 11.45 -21.38 21.89
C GLN A 102 11.77 -21.90 20.50
N ASN A 103 10.89 -21.63 19.53
CA ASN A 103 11.03 -22.04 18.14
C ASN A 103 10.92 -20.82 17.20
N GLY A 104 11.61 -20.85 16.08
CA GLY A 104 11.58 -19.77 15.12
C GLY A 104 10.20 -19.59 14.49
N ILE A 105 9.74 -18.35 14.42
CA ILE A 105 8.47 -17.97 13.79
C ILE A 105 8.62 -18.06 12.28
N PRO A 106 7.69 -18.75 11.57
CA PRO A 106 7.72 -18.90 10.12
C PRO A 106 7.15 -17.65 9.39
N PHE A 107 7.78 -16.49 9.58
CA PHE A 107 7.33 -15.18 9.08
C PHE A 107 6.98 -15.14 7.61
N LEU A 108 7.69 -15.92 6.75
CA LEU A 108 7.54 -15.86 5.29
C LEU A 108 6.88 -17.12 4.70
N THR A 109 6.59 -18.14 5.51
CA THR A 109 6.15 -19.45 5.02
C THR A 109 4.83 -19.92 5.60
N GLU A 110 4.31 -19.27 6.64
CA GLU A 110 2.99 -19.51 7.18
C GLU A 110 2.05 -18.36 6.80
N LYS A 111 0.80 -18.66 6.43
CA LYS A 111 -0.14 -17.73 5.79
C LYS A 111 -0.33 -16.41 6.55
N TRP A 112 -0.63 -16.47 7.83
CA TRP A 112 -0.93 -15.27 8.60
C TRP A 112 0.31 -14.48 8.99
N HIS A 113 1.41 -15.16 9.34
CA HIS A 113 2.69 -14.50 9.57
C HIS A 113 3.19 -13.81 8.29
N TRP A 114 3.03 -14.51 7.15
CA TRP A 114 3.37 -13.92 5.85
C TRP A 114 2.53 -12.65 5.57
N ALA A 115 1.22 -12.71 5.80
CA ALA A 115 0.34 -11.59 5.56
C ALA A 115 0.75 -10.34 6.36
N VAL A 116 0.99 -10.52 7.65
CA VAL A 116 1.44 -9.42 8.54
C VAL A 116 2.81 -8.91 8.12
N THR A 117 3.78 -9.80 7.87
CA THR A 117 5.14 -9.42 7.46
C THR A 117 5.12 -8.69 6.11
N TYR A 118 4.37 -9.20 5.15
CA TYR A 118 4.17 -8.58 3.84
C TYR A 118 3.62 -7.16 3.97
N LEU A 119 2.56 -6.96 4.74
CA LEU A 119 1.95 -5.65 4.96
C LEU A 119 2.92 -4.68 5.66
N LEU A 120 3.57 -5.11 6.75
CA LEU A 120 4.49 -4.26 7.50
C LEU A 120 5.71 -3.82 6.69
N ILE A 121 6.29 -4.72 5.88
CA ILE A 121 7.40 -4.37 4.99
C ILE A 121 6.93 -3.36 3.91
N GLY A 122 5.71 -3.52 3.38
CA GLY A 122 5.15 -2.58 2.42
C GLY A 122 4.93 -1.19 3.02
N VAL A 123 4.39 -1.13 4.22
CA VAL A 123 4.25 0.13 4.96
C VAL A 123 5.62 0.76 5.21
N TRP A 124 6.58 0.02 5.72
CA TRP A 124 7.94 0.52 5.98
C TRP A 124 8.60 1.09 4.71
N GLN A 125 8.47 0.40 3.58
CA GLN A 125 9.06 0.84 2.33
C GLN A 125 8.38 2.10 1.75
N GLY A 126 7.05 2.23 1.91
CA GLY A 126 6.26 3.27 1.23
C GLY A 126 5.90 4.48 2.09
N MET A 127 5.78 4.33 3.43
CA MET A 127 5.20 5.38 4.29
C MET A 127 5.98 6.68 4.28
N GLY A 128 7.32 6.60 4.23
CA GLY A 128 8.16 7.80 4.22
C GLY A 128 7.93 8.67 2.98
N TRP A 129 7.92 8.06 1.82
CA TRP A 129 7.66 8.76 0.56
C TRP A 129 6.26 9.38 0.50
N GLY A 130 5.24 8.64 0.92
CA GLY A 130 3.86 9.14 0.98
C GLY A 130 3.71 10.36 1.91
N THR A 131 4.54 10.45 2.94
CA THR A 131 4.52 11.55 3.91
C THR A 131 4.86 12.92 3.29
N ILE A 132 5.63 12.95 2.20
CA ILE A 132 6.08 14.20 1.56
C ILE A 132 4.88 15.04 1.11
N ILE A 133 3.87 14.41 0.50
CA ILE A 133 2.68 15.11 -0.01
C ILE A 133 1.88 15.72 1.16
N TYR A 134 1.69 14.96 2.23
CA TYR A 134 0.97 15.46 3.40
C TYR A 134 1.73 16.58 4.13
N LEU A 135 3.07 16.49 4.23
CA LEU A 135 3.88 17.58 4.79
C LEU A 135 3.78 18.85 3.94
N ALA A 136 3.79 18.71 2.61
CA ALA A 136 3.58 19.84 1.72
C ALA A 136 2.19 20.48 1.93
N ALA A 137 1.13 19.66 2.05
CA ALA A 137 -0.21 20.15 2.35
C ALA A 137 -0.27 20.88 3.70
N ILE A 138 0.39 20.37 4.75
CA ILE A 138 0.44 21.00 6.06
C ILE A 138 1.12 22.38 5.99
N THR A 139 2.16 22.54 5.18
CA THR A 139 2.84 23.85 5.02
C THR A 139 1.98 24.90 4.34
N GLY A 140 0.92 24.50 3.64
CA GLY A 140 -0.06 25.40 3.02
C GLY A 140 -1.11 25.96 4.00
N ILE A 141 -1.20 25.44 5.22
CA ILE A 141 -2.14 25.94 6.24
C ILE A 141 -1.63 27.28 6.80
N SER A 142 -2.51 28.29 6.91
CA SER A 142 -2.13 29.60 7.46
C SER A 142 -1.58 29.48 8.90
N GLY A 143 -0.42 30.11 9.14
CA GLY A 143 0.18 30.18 10.47
C GLY A 143 -0.68 30.92 11.49
N GLU A 144 -1.49 31.88 11.05
CA GLU A 144 -2.41 32.67 11.89
C GLU A 144 -3.41 31.78 12.66
N LEU A 145 -3.85 30.67 12.04
CA LEU A 145 -4.74 29.71 12.71
C LEU A 145 -4.06 29.05 13.93
N TYR A 146 -2.78 28.75 13.80
CA TYR A 146 -2.00 28.16 14.89
C TYR A 146 -1.70 29.18 15.98
N GLU A 147 -1.44 30.44 15.61
CA GLU A 147 -1.21 31.54 16.56
C GLU A 147 -2.47 31.85 17.35
N ALA A 148 -3.63 32.01 16.70
CA ALA A 148 -4.91 32.19 17.35
C ALA A 148 -5.22 31.05 18.34
N ALA A 149 -5.06 29.80 17.91
CA ALA A 149 -5.29 28.65 18.78
C ALA A 149 -4.31 28.59 19.99
N MET A 150 -3.08 29.12 19.84
CA MET A 150 -2.15 29.21 20.97
C MET A 150 -2.58 30.28 21.97
N ILE A 151 -3.13 31.40 21.52
CA ILE A 151 -3.71 32.47 22.38
C ILE A 151 -4.90 31.91 23.16
N ASP A 152 -5.73 31.07 22.50
CA ASP A 152 -6.89 30.40 23.11
C ASP A 152 -6.48 29.23 24.05
N GLY A 153 -5.18 28.97 24.23
CA GLY A 153 -4.65 27.95 25.14
C GLY A 153 -4.68 26.52 24.58
N ALA A 154 -4.89 26.34 23.27
CA ALA A 154 -4.93 25.03 22.66
C ALA A 154 -3.56 24.34 22.73
N ASN A 155 -3.53 23.11 23.25
CA ASN A 155 -2.35 22.26 23.27
C ASN A 155 -2.05 21.70 21.86
N ARG A 156 -0.89 20.98 21.72
CA ARG A 156 -0.46 20.43 20.43
C ARG A 156 -1.45 19.45 19.82
N TRP A 157 -2.02 18.55 20.65
CA TRP A 157 -3.01 17.58 20.19
C TRP A 157 -4.28 18.26 19.69
N GLN A 158 -4.75 19.29 20.39
CA GLN A 158 -5.92 20.06 19.98
C GLN A 158 -5.68 20.76 18.63
N ARG A 159 -4.51 21.38 18.43
CA ARG A 159 -4.15 21.99 17.15
C ARG A 159 -4.02 20.96 16.02
N MET A 160 -3.42 19.81 16.31
CA MET A 160 -3.28 18.72 15.32
C MET A 160 -4.66 18.22 14.86
N TRP A 161 -5.60 17.99 15.78
CA TRP A 161 -6.92 17.46 15.46
C TRP A 161 -7.89 18.49 14.89
N ASN A 162 -7.80 19.76 15.32
CA ASN A 162 -8.79 20.78 14.97
C ASN A 162 -8.31 21.75 13.87
N ILE A 163 -6.99 21.79 13.58
CA ILE A 163 -6.43 22.66 12.54
C ILE A 163 -5.69 21.83 11.48
N THR A 164 -4.68 21.06 11.90
CA THR A 164 -3.79 20.39 10.94
C THR A 164 -4.54 19.33 10.15
N LEU A 165 -5.22 18.40 10.81
CA LEU A 165 -5.91 17.30 10.16
C LEU A 165 -7.09 17.76 9.29
N PRO A 166 -7.97 18.68 9.74
CA PRO A 166 -8.98 19.29 8.87
C PRO A 166 -8.37 20.09 7.71
N GLY A 167 -7.28 20.82 7.94
CA GLY A 167 -6.62 21.61 6.91
C GLY A 167 -6.03 20.80 5.75
N ILE A 168 -5.68 19.54 5.96
CA ILE A 168 -5.20 18.64 4.89
C ILE A 168 -6.28 17.70 4.35
N ARG A 169 -7.54 17.83 4.80
CA ARG A 169 -8.63 16.91 4.48
C ARG A 169 -8.84 16.75 2.96
N GLY A 170 -8.81 17.83 2.19
CA GLY A 170 -8.91 17.79 0.73
C GLY A 170 -7.81 16.93 0.10
N THR A 171 -6.57 17.09 0.55
CA THR A 171 -5.43 16.25 0.08
C THR A 171 -5.64 14.78 0.45
N VAL A 172 -6.11 14.49 1.66
CA VAL A 172 -6.40 13.11 2.11
C VAL A 172 -7.47 12.48 1.23
N VAL A 173 -8.58 13.19 0.98
CA VAL A 173 -9.68 12.70 0.14
C VAL A 173 -9.22 12.44 -1.30
N THR A 174 -8.51 13.40 -1.90
CA THR A 174 -7.97 13.26 -3.26
C THR A 174 -7.08 12.02 -3.39
N LEU A 175 -6.13 11.86 -2.47
CA LEU A 175 -5.22 10.71 -2.48
C LEU A 175 -5.94 9.38 -2.18
N LEU A 176 -6.99 9.39 -1.35
CA LEU A 176 -7.82 8.20 -1.10
C LEU A 176 -8.55 7.77 -2.37
N ILE A 177 -9.17 8.71 -3.11
CA ILE A 177 -9.83 8.43 -4.39
C ILE A 177 -8.83 7.80 -5.38
N MET A 178 -7.63 8.39 -5.50
CA MET A 178 -6.59 7.86 -6.39
C MET A 178 -6.12 6.45 -5.99
N ASN A 179 -6.01 6.16 -4.69
CA ASN A 179 -5.62 4.83 -4.20
C ASN A 179 -6.74 3.81 -4.40
N LEU A 180 -8.01 4.19 -4.23
CA LEU A 180 -9.16 3.33 -4.51
C LEU A 180 -9.20 2.92 -5.98
N GLY A 181 -8.85 3.80 -6.91
CA GLY A 181 -8.72 3.47 -8.34
C GLY A 181 -7.65 2.40 -8.62
N LYS A 182 -6.64 2.27 -7.76
CA LYS A 182 -5.55 1.29 -7.88
C LYS A 182 -5.79 0.00 -7.10
N VAL A 183 -6.91 -0.12 -6.40
CA VAL A 183 -7.21 -1.28 -5.53
C VAL A 183 -7.22 -2.63 -6.27
N MET A 184 -7.49 -2.65 -7.57
CA MET A 184 -7.37 -3.87 -8.37
C MET A 184 -5.94 -4.17 -8.84
N GLY A 185 -5.03 -3.19 -8.79
CA GLY A 185 -3.63 -3.33 -9.18
C GLY A 185 -2.78 -3.80 -8.01
N SER A 186 -1.84 -4.69 -8.27
CA SER A 186 -0.87 -5.18 -7.28
C SER A 186 0.55 -4.93 -7.77
N ASN A 187 1.48 -4.73 -6.85
CA ASN A 187 2.89 -4.60 -7.19
C ASN A 187 3.48 -5.99 -7.50
N TYR A 188 3.72 -6.27 -8.79
CA TYR A 188 4.28 -7.53 -9.26
C TYR A 188 5.63 -7.83 -8.59
N GLU A 189 6.56 -6.87 -8.58
CA GLU A 189 7.90 -7.07 -8.04
C GLU A 189 7.88 -7.47 -6.55
N ARG A 190 7.03 -6.80 -5.76
CA ARG A 190 6.85 -7.14 -4.34
C ARG A 190 6.30 -8.55 -4.17
N LEU A 191 5.29 -8.92 -4.98
CA LEU A 191 4.70 -10.26 -4.92
C LEU A 191 5.66 -11.35 -5.37
N ASP A 192 6.46 -11.08 -6.41
CA ASP A 192 7.47 -12.00 -6.92
C ASP A 192 8.54 -12.31 -5.86
N GLN A 193 8.97 -11.31 -5.09
CA GLN A 193 9.98 -11.48 -4.04
C GLN A 193 9.46 -12.18 -2.78
N PHE A 194 8.20 -11.96 -2.41
CA PHE A 194 7.61 -12.49 -1.17
C PHE A 194 6.71 -13.71 -1.38
N GLY A 195 6.25 -13.95 -2.62
CA GLY A 195 5.39 -15.08 -2.95
C GLY A 195 6.15 -16.40 -2.94
N ASN A 196 5.50 -17.45 -2.43
CA ASN A 196 6.01 -18.81 -2.48
C ASN A 196 4.85 -19.82 -2.49
N THR A 197 5.17 -21.10 -2.71
CA THR A 197 4.17 -22.17 -2.84
C THR A 197 3.35 -22.40 -1.57
N GLN A 198 3.93 -22.18 -0.40
CA GLN A 198 3.27 -22.41 0.91
C GLN A 198 2.18 -21.38 1.20
N VAL A 199 2.36 -20.15 0.71
CA VAL A 199 1.43 -19.04 0.89
C VAL A 199 0.73 -18.65 -0.42
N LYS A 200 0.70 -19.53 -1.42
CA LYS A 200 0.13 -19.26 -2.74
C LYS A 200 -1.31 -18.74 -2.69
N ASP A 201 -2.11 -19.18 -1.74
CA ASP A 201 -3.50 -18.72 -1.59
C ASP A 201 -3.57 -17.21 -1.28
N PHE A 202 -2.53 -16.64 -0.68
CA PHE A 202 -2.42 -15.24 -0.31
C PHE A 202 -1.58 -14.43 -1.31
N SER A 203 -0.46 -14.99 -1.76
CA SER A 203 0.49 -14.31 -2.64
C SER A 203 0.11 -14.34 -4.12
N TYR A 204 -0.73 -15.28 -4.56
CA TYR A 204 -1.14 -15.37 -5.95
C TYR A 204 -2.22 -14.35 -6.26
N GLN A 205 -1.81 -13.16 -6.67
CA GLN A 205 -2.66 -12.02 -6.98
C GLN A 205 -2.73 -11.76 -8.48
N LEU A 206 -3.60 -10.84 -8.92
CA LEU A 206 -3.83 -10.57 -10.35
C LEU A 206 -2.57 -10.19 -11.13
N ALA A 207 -1.61 -9.49 -10.51
CA ALA A 207 -0.34 -9.17 -11.16
C ALA A 207 0.46 -10.44 -11.52
N ILE A 208 0.52 -11.42 -10.61
CA ILE A 208 1.17 -12.72 -10.86
C ILE A 208 0.38 -13.52 -11.91
N TYR A 209 -0.96 -13.53 -11.82
CA TYR A 209 -1.80 -14.18 -12.83
C TYR A 209 -1.56 -13.62 -14.23
N ILE A 210 -1.50 -12.29 -14.38
CA ILE A 210 -1.24 -11.61 -15.66
C ILE A 210 0.14 -12.02 -16.20
N TYR A 211 1.15 -12.06 -15.35
CA TYR A 211 2.48 -12.49 -15.72
C TYR A 211 2.50 -13.96 -16.17
N ASP A 212 1.96 -14.87 -15.38
CA ASP A 212 1.92 -16.30 -15.67
C ASP A 212 1.16 -16.64 -16.96
N LYS A 213 -0.02 -16.03 -17.15
CA LYS A 213 -0.82 -16.30 -18.37
C LYS A 213 -0.31 -15.50 -19.57
N GLY A 214 0.12 -14.26 -19.37
CA GLY A 214 0.59 -13.37 -20.45
C GLY A 214 1.98 -13.77 -20.94
N LEU A 215 2.97 -13.60 -20.07
CA LEU A 215 4.38 -13.76 -20.45
C LEU A 215 4.83 -15.23 -20.39
N ALA A 216 4.61 -15.90 -19.27
CA ALA A 216 5.10 -17.28 -19.10
C ALA A 216 4.35 -18.30 -19.96
N SER A 217 3.03 -18.13 -20.22
CA SER A 217 2.21 -19.06 -21.01
C SER A 217 1.84 -18.52 -22.40
N ALA A 218 2.33 -17.34 -22.80
CA ALA A 218 2.04 -16.65 -24.08
C ALA A 218 0.54 -16.47 -24.41
N LYS A 219 -0.33 -16.46 -23.37
CA LYS A 219 -1.79 -16.25 -23.49
C LYS A 219 -2.13 -14.77 -23.40
N PHE A 220 -1.54 -13.95 -24.25
CA PHE A 220 -1.66 -12.48 -24.21
C PHE A 220 -3.10 -11.97 -24.16
N SER A 221 -4.03 -12.61 -24.89
CA SER A 221 -5.43 -12.22 -24.89
C SER A 221 -6.08 -12.33 -23.51
N MET A 222 -5.73 -13.37 -22.71
CA MET A 222 -6.24 -13.52 -21.34
C MET A 222 -5.66 -12.46 -20.42
N ALA A 223 -4.35 -12.21 -20.49
CA ALA A 223 -3.69 -11.18 -19.70
C ALA A 223 -4.27 -9.78 -19.99
N THR A 224 -4.47 -9.45 -21.28
CA THR A 224 -5.09 -8.19 -21.70
C THR A 224 -6.53 -8.06 -21.20
N ALA A 225 -7.32 -9.14 -21.26
CA ALA A 225 -8.69 -9.12 -20.75
C ALA A 225 -8.73 -8.84 -19.25
N VAL A 226 -7.80 -9.41 -18.46
CA VAL A 226 -7.69 -9.13 -17.01
C VAL A 226 -7.23 -7.69 -16.77
N GLY A 227 -6.27 -7.17 -17.52
CA GLY A 227 -5.84 -5.77 -17.42
C GLY A 227 -6.97 -4.79 -17.72
N LEU A 228 -7.79 -5.06 -18.78
CA LEU A 228 -8.98 -4.27 -19.09
C LEU A 228 -10.03 -4.34 -17.96
N PHE A 229 -10.25 -5.53 -17.41
CA PHE A 229 -11.14 -5.70 -16.26
C PHE A 229 -10.68 -4.87 -15.06
N GLN A 230 -9.38 -4.93 -14.70
CA GLN A 230 -8.81 -4.13 -13.61
C GLN A 230 -9.00 -2.63 -13.84
N SER A 231 -8.72 -2.15 -15.06
CA SER A 231 -8.86 -0.73 -15.42
C SER A 231 -10.31 -0.26 -15.35
N LEU A 232 -11.25 -1.10 -15.80
CA LEU A 232 -12.68 -0.78 -15.74
C LEU A 232 -13.17 -0.70 -14.30
N VAL A 233 -12.82 -1.67 -13.46
CA VAL A 233 -13.17 -1.66 -12.03
C VAL A 233 -12.53 -0.47 -11.33
N GLY A 234 -11.27 -0.17 -11.61
CA GLY A 234 -10.58 1.00 -11.06
C GLY A 234 -11.27 2.31 -11.43
N LEU A 235 -11.66 2.47 -12.70
CA LEU A 235 -12.42 3.64 -13.16
C LEU A 235 -13.75 3.78 -12.42
N VAL A 236 -14.51 2.69 -12.30
CA VAL A 236 -15.79 2.72 -11.57
C VAL A 236 -15.57 3.10 -10.10
N LEU A 237 -14.53 2.57 -9.45
CA LEU A 237 -14.21 2.92 -8.06
C LEU A 237 -13.83 4.41 -7.91
N VAL A 238 -13.05 4.97 -8.84
CA VAL A 238 -12.72 6.41 -8.84
C VAL A 238 -13.98 7.25 -8.97
N LEU A 239 -14.83 6.98 -9.97
CA LEU A 239 -16.05 7.74 -10.19
C LEU A 239 -17.03 7.67 -9.01
N LEU A 240 -17.18 6.49 -8.41
CA LEU A 240 -18.02 6.31 -7.23
C LEU A 240 -17.46 7.06 -6.03
N SER A 241 -16.15 6.94 -5.78
CA SER A 241 -15.47 7.60 -4.66
C SER A 241 -15.51 9.13 -4.79
N ASP A 242 -15.30 9.66 -6.00
CA ASP A 242 -15.40 11.08 -6.29
C ASP A 242 -16.82 11.60 -6.02
N ARG A 243 -17.83 10.88 -6.47
CA ARG A 243 -19.23 11.25 -6.22
C ARG A 243 -19.55 11.23 -4.73
N ILE A 244 -19.08 10.23 -3.99
CA ILE A 244 -19.28 10.15 -2.53
C ILE A 244 -18.57 11.32 -1.84
N ALA A 245 -17.34 11.66 -2.22
CA ALA A 245 -16.60 12.80 -1.66
C ALA A 245 -17.38 14.11 -1.84
N LYS A 246 -17.88 14.37 -3.04
CA LYS A 246 -18.72 15.56 -3.33
C LYS A 246 -20.02 15.60 -2.51
N MET A 247 -20.67 14.45 -2.31
CA MET A 247 -21.87 14.37 -1.47
C MET A 247 -21.56 14.65 0.01
N LEU A 248 -20.33 14.43 0.46
CA LEU A 248 -19.86 14.74 1.82
C LEU A 248 -19.30 16.16 1.95
N GLY A 249 -19.43 16.99 0.90
CA GLY A 249 -18.99 18.38 0.89
C GLY A 249 -17.50 18.59 0.68
N GLU A 250 -16.81 17.57 0.14
CA GLU A 250 -15.39 17.66 -0.23
C GLU A 250 -15.22 18.04 -1.70
N GLU A 251 -14.08 18.68 -2.01
CA GLU A 251 -13.68 18.87 -3.41
C GLU A 251 -13.36 17.49 -4.02
N GLY A 252 -14.06 17.12 -5.08
CA GLY A 252 -13.80 15.90 -5.82
C GLY A 252 -12.50 16.00 -6.64
N LEU A 253 -12.15 14.92 -7.32
CA LEU A 253 -11.00 14.85 -8.23
C LEU A 253 -11.36 15.33 -9.65
N LEU A 254 -12.64 15.16 -10.07
CA LEU A 254 -13.15 15.39 -11.43
C LEU A 254 -14.07 16.59 -11.51
#